data_9597db1330724933fbdb6c01f2487e0f
#
_entry.id   9597db1330724933fbdb6c01f2487e0f
#
_cell.length_a   1.000
_cell.length_b   1.000
_cell.length_c   1.000
_cell.angle_alpha   90.00
_cell.angle_beta   90.00
_cell.angle_gamma   90.00
#
_symmetry.space_group_name_H-M   'P 1'
#
loop_
_entity.id
_entity.type
_entity.pdbx_description
1 polymer ?
#
loop_
_entity_poly.entity_id
_entity_poly.type
_entity_poly.pdbx_seq_one_letter_code
_entity_poly.pdbx_strand_id
1 'polypeptide(L)'
;MKTILIFLLLLVAVLVPAQNKRIGPKTHESMQPADTVIRLRKLVDTIGYAFNKEQLETILQRIDRDQEDRLAAVRKKYDISGADAWRLAIAPHDDYSYAGFMYPLVLKNVQAKTIIIFGVAHKAKQLQLENQLIFDSYTHWKGPYGNIKVSSMREEIMKELPKDMYTVNDSMQSIEHSVEAEIPFLQYYNRDVQIISILVPPMSYARMTEISQSLGKALAKVLKKRDIEWGVEMSLLISTDAVHYGDEGWGGQDYSFFGTDSIGYNQAITKEHGIMHDFLTGDLVKEKIRKFTLTTVQENDFRIYKWTWCGRYSVPFGMLTALALQQEQGAPPLNGMGLDYCTSIDHSPIQVDDIGMGVTAKASLKHWVGYTGVVFR
;
A
#
# COMPACT_ATOMS: atom_id res chain seq x y z
N MET A 1 61.53 61.55 -16.20
CA MET A 1 61.04 62.49 -15.19
C MET A 1 59.60 62.13 -14.90
N LYS A 2 59.34 61.43 -13.83
CA LYS A 2 57.97 61.02 -13.42
C LYS A 2 57.68 61.66 -12.06
N THR A 3 56.72 62.58 -12.03
CA THR A 3 56.28 63.29 -10.87
C THR A 3 55.33 62.45 -10.04
N ILE A 4 55.65 62.22 -8.77
CA ILE A 4 54.83 61.54 -7.81
C ILE A 4 54.01 62.54 -7.03
N LEU A 5 52.67 62.47 -7.09
CA LEU A 5 51.74 63.30 -6.33
C LEU A 5 51.32 62.55 -5.09
N ILE A 6 51.66 63.10 -3.92
CA ILE A 6 51.29 62.55 -2.60
C ILE A 6 50.01 63.26 -2.17
N PHE A 7 48.88 62.47 -1.96
CA PHE A 7 47.68 62.98 -1.33
C PHE A 7 47.68 62.72 0.15
N LEU A 8 47.60 63.81 0.90
CA LEU A 8 47.46 63.78 2.36
C LEU A 8 45.99 63.69 2.73
N LEU A 9 45.56 62.58 3.37
CA LEU A 9 44.23 62.44 3.92
C LEU A 9 44.20 62.93 5.39
N LEU A 10 43.45 64.01 5.63
CA LEU A 10 43.12 64.52 6.95
C LEU A 10 42.01 63.67 7.57
N LEU A 11 42.29 63.00 8.71
CA LEU A 11 41.30 62.30 9.51
C LEU A 11 40.59 63.29 10.45
N VAL A 12 39.30 63.56 10.23
CA VAL A 12 38.44 64.29 11.17
C VAL A 12 37.73 63.30 12.07
N ALA A 13 38.11 63.27 13.35
CA ALA A 13 37.42 62.46 14.36
C ALA A 13 36.17 63.19 14.84
N VAL A 14 34.98 62.62 14.51
CA VAL A 14 33.69 63.07 15.04
C VAL A 14 33.36 62.25 16.29
N LEU A 15 33.37 62.91 17.46
CA LEU A 15 32.90 62.37 18.73
C LEU A 15 31.35 62.29 18.72
N VAL A 16 30.81 61.05 18.72
CA VAL A 16 29.35 60.77 18.88
C VAL A 16 29.13 60.43 20.37
N PRO A 17 28.16 61.06 21.07
CA PRO A 17 27.89 60.72 22.48
C PRO A 17 27.17 59.38 22.57
N ALA A 18 27.59 58.53 23.52
CA ALA A 18 26.99 57.23 23.83
C ALA A 18 25.57 57.41 24.39
N GLN A 19 24.55 56.95 23.61
CA GLN A 19 23.19 56.81 24.11
C GLN A 19 23.03 55.41 24.76
N ASN A 20 22.80 55.43 26.08
CA ASN A 20 22.36 54.25 26.84
C ASN A 20 21.00 53.73 26.36
N LYS A 21 20.97 52.72 25.51
CA LYS A 21 19.72 51.95 25.19
C LYS A 21 19.43 50.97 26.34
N ARG A 22 18.35 51.25 27.08
CA ARG A 22 17.74 50.29 28.00
C ARG A 22 17.34 49.06 27.20
N ILE A 23 17.83 47.85 27.57
CA ILE A 23 17.42 46.56 27.04
C ILE A 23 16.05 46.27 27.65
N GLY A 24 14.99 46.45 26.86
CA GLY A 24 13.64 45.94 27.18
C GLY A 24 13.59 44.41 27.11
N PRO A 25 12.64 43.75 27.80
CA PRO A 25 12.54 42.30 27.77
C PRO A 25 12.32 41.80 26.34
N LYS A 26 13.17 40.85 25.91
CA LYS A 26 12.98 40.12 24.65
C LYS A 26 11.64 39.39 24.72
N THR A 27 10.63 39.86 23.99
CA THR A 27 9.44 39.08 23.69
C THR A 27 9.91 37.83 22.92
N HIS A 28 9.67 36.66 23.49
CA HIS A 28 9.75 35.42 22.75
C HIS A 28 8.69 35.48 21.63
N GLU A 29 9.12 35.84 20.41
CA GLU A 29 8.35 35.53 19.23
C GLU A 29 8.20 33.99 19.20
N SER A 30 6.99 33.54 19.44
CA SER A 30 6.62 32.15 19.18
C SER A 30 6.92 31.90 17.71
N MET A 31 7.96 31.10 17.41
CA MET A 31 8.14 30.56 16.07
C MET A 31 6.86 29.83 15.72
N GLN A 32 6.04 30.40 14.83
CA GLN A 32 4.99 29.65 14.17
C GLN A 32 5.66 28.46 13.47
N PRO A 33 5.07 27.24 13.54
CA PRO A 33 5.62 26.12 12.82
C PRO A 33 5.68 26.51 11.34
N ALA A 34 6.86 26.38 10.75
CA ALA A 34 7.06 26.63 9.32
C ALA A 34 5.92 25.94 8.56
N ASP A 35 5.17 26.68 7.75
CA ASP A 35 4.13 26.16 6.89
C ASP A 35 4.70 24.98 6.09
N THR A 36 4.33 23.77 6.48
CA THR A 36 4.82 22.57 5.80
C THR A 36 4.18 22.55 4.43
N VAL A 37 4.96 22.80 3.39
CA VAL A 37 4.48 22.80 2.00
C VAL A 37 3.78 21.46 1.73
N ILE A 38 2.48 21.54 1.41
CA ILE A 38 1.69 20.35 1.06
C ILE A 38 2.16 19.84 -0.30
N ARG A 39 2.77 18.65 -0.30
CA ARG A 39 3.06 17.87 -1.51
C ARG A 39 2.00 16.80 -1.64
N LEU A 40 1.04 17.03 -2.53
CA LEU A 40 -0.13 16.18 -2.71
C LEU A 40 0.07 15.19 -3.86
N ARG A 41 -0.06 13.89 -3.57
CA ARG A 41 -0.24 12.86 -4.59
C ARG A 41 -1.69 12.93 -5.09
N LYS A 42 -1.87 13.22 -6.38
CA LYS A 42 -3.17 13.30 -7.04
C LYS A 42 -3.69 11.92 -7.40
N LEU A 43 -4.97 11.83 -7.75
CA LEU A 43 -5.57 10.58 -8.25
C LEU A 43 -4.97 10.19 -9.61
N VAL A 44 -4.84 8.88 -9.84
CA VAL A 44 -4.42 8.26 -11.10
C VAL A 44 -5.61 7.60 -11.78
N ASP A 45 -6.38 6.82 -11.03
CA ASP A 45 -7.56 6.15 -11.53
C ASP A 45 -8.81 6.95 -11.14
N THR A 46 -9.59 7.32 -12.16
CA THR A 46 -10.89 7.99 -12.01
C THR A 46 -12.00 7.19 -12.71
N ILE A 47 -11.74 5.93 -13.05
CA ILE A 47 -12.68 5.04 -13.72
C ILE A 47 -13.15 3.96 -12.76
N GLY A 48 -12.23 3.13 -12.25
CA GLY A 48 -12.52 1.96 -11.43
C GLY A 48 -12.76 2.25 -9.96
N TYR A 49 -12.23 3.39 -9.45
CA TYR A 49 -12.28 3.73 -8.03
C TYR A 49 -13.13 4.96 -7.74
N ALA A 50 -13.72 4.99 -6.55
CA ALA A 50 -14.45 6.15 -6.06
C ALA A 50 -13.51 7.31 -5.74
N PHE A 51 -13.67 8.45 -6.39
CA PHE A 51 -12.87 9.65 -6.19
C PHE A 51 -13.59 10.74 -5.38
N ASN A 52 -14.85 10.51 -5.02
CA ASN A 52 -15.62 11.38 -4.13
C ASN A 52 -16.49 10.57 -3.16
N LYS A 53 -16.99 11.24 -2.15
CA LYS A 53 -17.78 10.66 -1.07
C LYS A 53 -19.06 9.98 -1.57
N GLU A 54 -19.77 10.63 -2.48
CA GLU A 54 -21.07 10.18 -2.98
C GLU A 54 -20.95 8.86 -3.73
N GLN A 55 -19.91 8.70 -4.54
CA GLN A 55 -19.62 7.45 -5.24
C GLN A 55 -19.37 6.32 -4.25
N LEU A 56 -18.47 6.53 -3.28
CA LEU A 56 -18.11 5.48 -2.32
C LEU A 56 -19.31 5.07 -1.45
N GLU A 57 -20.08 6.02 -0.94
CA GLU A 57 -21.24 5.73 -0.11
C GLU A 57 -22.33 4.98 -0.91
N THR A 58 -22.50 5.32 -2.19
CA THR A 58 -23.42 4.57 -3.08
C THR A 58 -22.94 3.14 -3.32
N ILE A 59 -21.64 2.94 -3.56
CA ILE A 59 -21.05 1.60 -3.72
C ILE A 59 -21.26 0.76 -2.45
N LEU A 60 -20.99 1.32 -1.27
CA LEU A 60 -21.20 0.63 0.00
C LEU A 60 -22.67 0.25 0.21
N GLN A 61 -23.62 1.14 -0.10
CA GLN A 61 -25.06 0.83 -0.05
C GLN A 61 -25.44 -0.31 -1.00
N ARG A 62 -24.83 -0.38 -2.19
CA ARG A 62 -25.04 -1.47 -3.16
C ARG A 62 -24.45 -2.79 -2.66
N ILE A 63 -23.26 -2.74 -2.08
CA ILE A 63 -22.63 -3.91 -1.46
C ILE A 63 -23.48 -4.43 -0.31
N ASP A 64 -23.94 -3.57 0.58
CA ASP A 64 -24.79 -3.95 1.72
C ASP A 64 -26.12 -4.56 1.23
N ARG A 65 -26.73 -4.00 0.19
CA ARG A 65 -27.97 -4.55 -0.39
C ARG A 65 -27.77 -5.92 -1.04
N ASP A 66 -26.68 -6.09 -1.83
CA ASP A 66 -26.53 -7.21 -2.75
C ASP A 66 -25.64 -8.34 -2.19
N GLN A 67 -24.82 -8.06 -1.16
CA GLN A 67 -23.80 -8.96 -0.62
C GLN A 67 -23.83 -9.10 0.92
N GLU A 68 -24.82 -8.51 1.62
CA GLU A 68 -24.89 -8.53 3.09
C GLU A 68 -24.87 -9.96 3.64
N ASP A 69 -25.65 -10.88 3.08
CA ASP A 69 -25.71 -12.27 3.51
C ASP A 69 -24.35 -12.96 3.39
N ARG A 70 -23.61 -12.70 2.31
CA ARG A 70 -22.26 -13.23 2.09
C ARG A 70 -21.27 -12.68 3.11
N LEU A 71 -21.26 -11.36 3.33
CA LEU A 71 -20.41 -10.71 4.31
C LEU A 71 -20.72 -11.20 5.73
N ALA A 72 -22.00 -11.32 6.10
CA ALA A 72 -22.43 -11.83 7.39
C ALA A 72 -22.05 -13.30 7.59
N ALA A 73 -22.19 -14.16 6.56
CA ALA A 73 -21.80 -15.56 6.64
C ALA A 73 -20.30 -15.73 6.87
N VAL A 74 -19.45 -14.96 6.19
CA VAL A 74 -17.99 -14.97 6.40
C VAL A 74 -17.64 -14.52 7.83
N ARG A 75 -18.22 -13.38 8.29
CA ARG A 75 -18.00 -12.89 9.66
C ARG A 75 -18.39 -13.91 10.70
N LYS A 76 -19.54 -14.56 10.54
CA LYS A 76 -20.01 -15.63 11.43
C LYS A 76 -19.07 -16.85 11.40
N LYS A 77 -18.63 -17.27 10.21
CA LYS A 77 -17.73 -18.43 10.02
C LYS A 77 -16.42 -18.28 10.80
N TYR A 78 -15.87 -17.09 10.81
CA TYR A 78 -14.57 -16.80 11.45
C TYR A 78 -14.68 -16.09 12.79
N ASP A 79 -15.90 -15.95 13.33
CA ASP A 79 -16.20 -15.24 14.58
C ASP A 79 -15.57 -13.83 14.60
N ILE A 80 -15.80 -13.07 13.50
CA ILE A 80 -15.25 -11.73 13.34
C ILE A 80 -16.19 -10.71 13.96
N SER A 81 -15.71 -10.01 14.97
CA SER A 81 -16.39 -8.89 15.62
C SER A 81 -15.90 -7.54 15.08
N GLY A 82 -16.60 -6.46 15.43
CA GLY A 82 -16.14 -5.10 15.14
C GLY A 82 -14.92 -4.67 15.99
N ALA A 83 -14.57 -5.41 17.02
CA ALA A 83 -13.42 -5.14 17.88
C ALA A 83 -12.13 -5.86 17.41
N ASP A 84 -12.24 -6.79 16.46
CA ASP A 84 -11.04 -7.44 15.90
C ASP A 84 -10.20 -6.43 15.11
N ALA A 85 -8.90 -6.51 15.29
CA ALA A 85 -7.94 -5.68 14.60
C ALA A 85 -6.92 -6.56 13.87
N TRP A 86 -6.68 -6.25 12.60
CA TRP A 86 -5.74 -7.02 11.79
C TRP A 86 -4.32 -6.48 11.91
N ARG A 87 -3.37 -7.34 12.25
CA ARG A 87 -1.94 -7.03 12.19
C ARG A 87 -1.43 -6.95 10.76
N LEU A 88 -1.93 -7.85 9.92
CA LEU A 88 -1.66 -7.88 8.47
C LEU A 88 -2.96 -8.23 7.75
N ALA A 89 -3.21 -7.59 6.61
CA ALA A 89 -4.31 -7.91 5.71
C ALA A 89 -3.84 -7.98 4.25
N ILE A 90 -4.57 -8.73 3.42
CA ILE A 90 -4.41 -8.81 1.97
C ILE A 90 -5.77 -8.44 1.38
N ALA A 91 -5.81 -7.41 0.53
CA ALA A 91 -7.01 -6.92 -0.16
C ALA A 91 -6.72 -6.71 -1.65
N PRO A 92 -7.74 -6.81 -2.53
CA PRO A 92 -7.59 -6.55 -3.96
C PRO A 92 -7.37 -5.07 -4.26
N HIS A 93 -6.92 -4.76 -5.49
CA HIS A 93 -6.84 -3.39 -6.00
C HIS A 93 -7.43 -3.22 -7.41
N ASP A 94 -8.44 -4.00 -7.72
CA ASP A 94 -9.17 -3.93 -8.99
C ASP A 94 -10.42 -3.05 -8.88
N ASP A 95 -11.07 -2.81 -10.02
CA ASP A 95 -12.27 -2.00 -10.17
C ASP A 95 -13.34 -2.36 -9.12
N TYR A 96 -13.91 -1.34 -8.48
CA TYR A 96 -14.94 -1.56 -7.46
C TYR A 96 -16.20 -2.23 -7.99
N SER A 97 -16.44 -2.15 -9.30
CA SER A 97 -17.52 -2.91 -9.94
C SER A 97 -17.36 -4.41 -9.77
N TYR A 98 -16.13 -4.94 -9.81
CA TYR A 98 -15.85 -6.36 -9.70
C TYR A 98 -15.40 -6.79 -8.31
N ALA A 99 -14.44 -6.08 -7.72
CA ALA A 99 -13.83 -6.44 -6.46
C ALA A 99 -14.48 -5.77 -5.24
N GLY A 100 -15.44 -4.88 -5.44
CA GLY A 100 -15.93 -3.93 -4.44
C GLY A 100 -16.34 -4.52 -3.12
N PHE A 101 -16.98 -5.70 -3.09
CA PHE A 101 -17.42 -6.31 -1.84
C PHE A 101 -16.26 -6.90 -0.99
N MET A 102 -15.11 -7.19 -1.61
CA MET A 102 -13.96 -7.73 -0.89
C MET A 102 -13.31 -6.66 0.00
N TYR A 103 -13.34 -5.40 -0.43
CA TYR A 103 -12.77 -4.30 0.36
C TYR A 103 -13.42 -4.15 1.74
N PRO A 104 -14.76 -4.02 1.90
CA PRO A 104 -15.36 -3.93 3.23
C PRO A 104 -15.19 -5.22 4.05
N LEU A 105 -15.12 -6.39 3.41
CA LEU A 105 -14.87 -7.65 4.10
C LEU A 105 -13.52 -7.63 4.83
N VAL A 106 -12.48 -7.09 4.18
CA VAL A 106 -11.11 -7.04 4.73
C VAL A 106 -10.88 -5.75 5.52
N LEU A 107 -11.22 -4.58 4.95
CA LEU A 107 -10.76 -3.29 5.44
C LEU A 107 -11.59 -2.73 6.60
N LYS A 108 -12.80 -3.21 6.83
CA LYS A 108 -13.63 -2.75 7.97
C LYS A 108 -12.93 -2.89 9.32
N ASN A 109 -12.05 -3.88 9.45
CA ASN A 109 -11.27 -4.14 10.66
C ASN A 109 -9.79 -3.71 10.55
N VAL A 110 -9.41 -3.00 9.47
CA VAL A 110 -8.12 -2.30 9.33
C VAL A 110 -8.31 -0.86 9.82
N GLN A 111 -8.44 -0.68 11.14
CA GLN A 111 -8.83 0.60 11.75
C GLN A 111 -7.67 1.32 12.44
N ALA A 112 -6.46 0.81 12.35
CA ALA A 112 -5.28 1.43 12.93
C ALA A 112 -5.08 2.85 12.37
N LYS A 113 -4.53 3.74 13.20
CA LYS A 113 -4.27 5.12 12.79
C LYS A 113 -3.25 5.22 11.66
N THR A 114 -2.25 4.34 11.63
CA THR A 114 -1.25 4.29 10.56
C THR A 114 -1.32 2.96 9.83
N ILE A 115 -1.52 3.01 8.51
CA ILE A 115 -1.52 1.82 7.66
C ILE A 115 -0.29 1.87 6.74
N ILE A 116 0.55 0.85 6.83
CA ILE A 116 1.67 0.65 5.88
C ILE A 116 1.14 -0.26 4.77
N ILE A 117 1.10 0.27 3.54
CA ILE A 117 0.51 -0.42 2.39
C ILE A 117 1.62 -0.88 1.45
N PHE A 118 1.73 -2.18 1.27
CA PHE A 118 2.60 -2.81 0.28
C PHE A 118 1.86 -2.95 -1.04
N GLY A 119 2.09 -2.01 -1.96
CA GLY A 119 1.46 -2.02 -3.29
C GLY A 119 2.32 -2.74 -4.33
N VAL A 120 1.70 -3.17 -5.41
CA VAL A 120 2.39 -3.68 -6.61
C VAL A 120 2.97 -2.50 -7.39
N ALA A 121 4.19 -2.63 -7.89
CA ALA A 121 4.82 -1.63 -8.75
C ALA A 121 4.64 -2.03 -10.24
N HIS A 122 3.42 -1.90 -10.80
CA HIS A 122 3.08 -2.39 -12.15
C HIS A 122 3.98 -1.82 -13.24
N LYS A 123 4.35 -0.56 -13.13
CA LYS A 123 5.15 0.16 -14.14
C LYS A 123 6.64 0.23 -13.80
N ALA A 124 7.10 -0.54 -12.79
CA ALA A 124 8.49 -0.53 -12.35
C ALA A 124 9.49 -0.81 -13.49
N LYS A 125 9.17 -1.76 -14.39
CA LYS A 125 10.01 -2.09 -15.55
C LYS A 125 10.21 -0.88 -16.49
N GLN A 126 9.19 -0.03 -16.67
CA GLN A 126 9.26 1.17 -17.51
C GLN A 126 10.23 2.21 -16.96
N LEU A 127 10.38 2.25 -15.62
CA LEU A 127 11.27 3.16 -14.91
C LEU A 127 12.57 2.48 -14.45
N GLN A 128 12.84 1.26 -14.90
CA GLN A 128 14.02 0.47 -14.56
C GLN A 128 14.22 0.29 -13.04
N LEU A 129 13.11 0.13 -12.31
CA LEU A 129 13.10 -0.03 -10.85
C LEU A 129 12.96 -1.52 -10.50
N GLU A 130 13.93 -2.05 -9.77
CA GLU A 130 13.93 -3.41 -9.22
C GLU A 130 14.82 -3.51 -7.98
N ASN A 131 14.63 -4.55 -7.18
CA ASN A 131 15.51 -4.91 -6.05
C ASN A 131 15.62 -3.89 -4.91
N GLN A 132 14.75 -2.87 -4.88
CA GLN A 132 14.66 -1.85 -3.83
C GLN A 132 13.20 -1.48 -3.58
N LEU A 133 12.83 -1.18 -2.34
CA LEU A 133 11.51 -0.63 -2.03
C LEU A 133 11.36 0.79 -2.61
N ILE A 134 10.15 1.15 -3.01
CA ILE A 134 9.89 2.46 -3.58
C ILE A 134 8.96 3.23 -2.65
N PHE A 135 9.52 4.22 -1.95
CA PHE A 135 8.77 5.18 -1.15
C PHE A 135 8.41 6.42 -1.98
N ASP A 136 7.48 7.20 -1.46
CA ASP A 136 7.18 8.54 -1.96
C ASP A 136 7.81 9.62 -1.07
N SER A 137 7.72 10.88 -1.54
CA SER A 137 8.04 12.06 -0.75
C SER A 137 6.82 12.94 -0.50
N TYR A 138 5.61 12.51 -0.88
CA TYR A 138 4.39 13.25 -0.65
C TYR A 138 4.10 13.40 0.85
N THR A 139 3.43 14.50 1.21
CA THR A 139 2.93 14.73 2.57
C THR A 139 1.49 14.29 2.72
N HIS A 140 0.76 14.26 1.61
CA HIS A 140 -0.65 13.88 1.54
C HIS A 140 -0.97 13.14 0.24
N TRP A 141 -1.99 12.28 0.30
CA TRP A 141 -2.63 11.66 -0.85
C TRP A 141 -4.07 12.15 -0.97
N LYS A 142 -4.57 12.28 -2.21
CA LYS A 142 -5.98 12.62 -2.45
C LYS A 142 -6.86 11.44 -2.08
N GLY A 143 -7.93 11.69 -1.33
CA GLY A 143 -8.98 10.72 -1.01
C GLY A 143 -10.37 11.33 -1.16
N PRO A 144 -11.44 10.51 -1.14
CA PRO A 144 -12.82 10.97 -1.37
C PRO A 144 -13.35 11.88 -0.26
N TYR A 145 -12.82 11.78 0.96
CA TYR A 145 -13.21 12.62 2.10
C TYR A 145 -12.18 13.72 2.41
N GLY A 146 -11.34 14.07 1.45
CA GLY A 146 -10.25 15.03 1.61
C GLY A 146 -8.87 14.37 1.54
N ASN A 147 -7.83 15.14 1.85
CA ASN A 147 -6.46 14.64 1.76
C ASN A 147 -6.12 13.75 2.95
N ILE A 148 -5.55 12.58 2.68
CA ILE A 148 -5.00 11.67 3.68
C ILE A 148 -3.56 12.05 3.95
N LYS A 149 -3.21 12.16 5.22
CA LYS A 149 -1.84 12.47 5.65
C LYS A 149 -0.92 11.25 5.48
N VAL A 150 0.28 11.48 4.99
CA VAL A 150 1.36 10.48 5.08
C VAL A 150 1.96 10.52 6.48
N SER A 151 2.10 9.35 7.11
CA SER A 151 2.62 9.25 8.49
C SER A 151 4.10 9.64 8.56
N SER A 152 4.47 10.43 9.58
CA SER A 152 5.87 10.77 9.85
C SER A 152 6.74 9.55 10.23
N MET A 153 6.14 8.40 10.50
CA MET A 153 6.88 7.15 10.68
C MET A 153 7.66 6.75 9.43
N ARG A 154 7.22 7.17 8.22
CA ARG A 154 7.93 6.89 6.98
C ARG A 154 9.38 7.33 7.03
N GLU A 155 9.66 8.56 7.45
CA GLU A 155 11.02 9.11 7.54
C GLU A 155 11.86 8.39 8.59
N GLU A 156 11.24 7.97 9.70
CA GLU A 156 11.95 7.21 10.74
C GLU A 156 12.30 5.80 10.25
N ILE A 157 11.38 5.13 9.58
CA ILE A 157 11.61 3.82 8.97
C ILE A 157 12.75 3.90 7.94
N MET A 158 12.70 4.87 7.02
CA MET A 158 13.74 5.07 6.02
C MET A 158 15.13 5.37 6.62
N LYS A 159 15.19 6.01 7.79
CA LYS A 159 16.46 6.26 8.50
C LYS A 159 17.08 4.99 9.07
N GLU A 160 16.26 4.00 9.43
CA GLU A 160 16.72 2.72 9.96
C GLU A 160 17.08 1.71 8.85
N LEU A 161 16.65 1.95 7.62
CA LEU A 161 16.93 1.06 6.49
C LEU A 161 18.29 1.39 5.84
N PRO A 162 19.08 0.37 5.43
CA PRO A 162 20.21 0.54 4.53
C PRO A 162 19.80 1.26 3.24
N LYS A 163 20.66 2.17 2.76
CA LYS A 163 20.36 3.04 1.61
C LYS A 163 20.20 2.30 0.28
N ASP A 164 20.81 1.13 0.15
CA ASP A 164 20.70 0.27 -1.03
C ASP A 164 19.38 -0.55 -1.06
N MET A 165 18.58 -0.53 0.01
CA MET A 165 17.34 -1.28 0.12
C MET A 165 16.10 -0.51 -0.31
N TYR A 166 16.19 0.80 -0.52
CA TYR A 166 15.07 1.63 -0.95
C TYR A 166 15.47 2.80 -1.82
N THR A 167 14.50 3.31 -2.53
CA THR A 167 14.55 4.59 -3.26
C THR A 167 13.31 5.42 -2.96
N VAL A 168 13.40 6.73 -3.13
CA VAL A 168 12.25 7.64 -3.13
C VAL A 168 11.99 8.04 -4.59
N ASN A 169 10.81 7.66 -5.11
CA ASN A 169 10.48 7.88 -6.52
C ASN A 169 9.02 8.31 -6.69
N ASP A 170 8.80 9.63 -6.67
CA ASP A 170 7.48 10.22 -6.83
C ASP A 170 6.88 9.97 -8.22
N SER A 171 7.71 9.81 -9.26
CA SER A 171 7.24 9.48 -10.60
C SER A 171 6.57 8.11 -10.63
N MET A 172 7.19 7.08 -10.01
CA MET A 172 6.58 5.76 -9.90
C MET A 172 5.30 5.81 -9.05
N GLN A 173 5.35 6.46 -7.90
CA GLN A 173 4.20 6.59 -7.00
C GLN A 173 3.03 7.36 -7.64
N SER A 174 3.31 8.33 -8.51
CA SER A 174 2.29 9.15 -9.18
C SER A 174 1.55 8.44 -10.31
N ILE A 175 2.08 7.35 -10.83
CA ILE A 175 1.46 6.58 -11.92
C ILE A 175 0.94 5.21 -11.50
N GLU A 176 1.08 4.87 -10.22
CA GLU A 176 0.69 3.58 -9.65
C GLU A 176 -0.67 3.68 -8.94
N HIS A 177 -1.56 2.70 -9.17
CA HIS A 177 -2.92 2.69 -8.66
C HIS A 177 -3.13 1.71 -7.48
N SER A 178 -2.26 0.72 -7.28
CA SER A 178 -2.47 -0.35 -6.31
C SER A 178 -2.69 0.12 -4.87
N VAL A 179 -1.99 1.18 -4.43
CA VAL A 179 -2.21 1.77 -3.11
C VAL A 179 -3.44 2.69 -3.11
N GLU A 180 -3.72 3.36 -4.23
CA GLU A 180 -4.86 4.27 -4.36
C GLU A 180 -6.20 3.57 -4.17
N ALA A 181 -6.32 2.33 -4.64
CA ALA A 181 -7.52 1.51 -4.51
C ALA A 181 -8.00 1.33 -3.06
N GLU A 182 -7.09 1.25 -2.12
CA GLU A 182 -7.38 1.01 -0.70
C GLU A 182 -7.89 2.28 0.03
N ILE A 183 -7.45 3.44 -0.44
CA ILE A 183 -7.63 4.73 0.25
C ILE A 183 -9.10 5.07 0.52
N PRO A 184 -10.04 4.94 -0.42
CA PRO A 184 -11.43 5.29 -0.18
C PRO A 184 -12.06 4.53 0.98
N PHE A 185 -11.86 3.23 1.04
CA PHE A 185 -12.41 2.39 2.12
C PHE A 185 -11.70 2.63 3.45
N LEU A 186 -10.36 2.74 3.46
CA LEU A 186 -9.62 3.08 4.68
C LEU A 186 -10.09 4.41 5.26
N GLN A 187 -10.27 5.43 4.42
CA GLN A 187 -10.76 6.73 4.85
C GLN A 187 -12.25 6.70 5.25
N TYR A 188 -13.05 5.80 4.67
CA TYR A 188 -14.43 5.60 5.10
C TYR A 188 -14.51 5.07 6.54
N TYR A 189 -13.72 4.06 6.88
CA TYR A 189 -13.73 3.45 8.21
C TYR A 189 -12.97 4.25 9.26
N ASN A 190 -11.94 5.02 8.87
CA ASN A 190 -11.18 5.89 9.77
C ASN A 190 -10.80 7.20 9.07
N ARG A 191 -11.52 8.30 9.42
CA ARG A 191 -11.26 9.64 8.84
C ARG A 191 -9.90 10.21 9.19
N ASP A 192 -9.28 9.77 10.28
CA ASP A 192 -7.97 10.22 10.77
C ASP A 192 -6.82 9.29 10.35
N VAL A 193 -7.10 8.34 9.44
CA VAL A 193 -6.11 7.41 8.96
C VAL A 193 -4.93 8.13 8.31
N GLN A 194 -3.73 7.63 8.59
CA GLN A 194 -2.49 8.01 7.93
C GLN A 194 -1.93 6.81 7.18
N ILE A 195 -1.27 7.05 6.06
CA ILE A 195 -0.71 5.98 5.25
C ILE A 195 0.80 6.11 5.10
N ILE A 196 1.45 4.97 4.82
CA ILE A 196 2.81 4.89 4.27
C ILE A 196 2.72 3.99 3.05
N SER A 197 2.89 4.55 1.87
CA SER A 197 2.95 3.80 0.62
C SER A 197 4.35 3.21 0.42
N ILE A 198 4.42 1.91 0.20
CA ILE A 198 5.65 1.20 -0.15
C ILE A 198 5.33 0.32 -1.37
N LEU A 199 5.82 0.70 -2.55
CA LEU A 199 5.65 -0.16 -3.71
C LEU A 199 6.78 -1.20 -3.75
N VAL A 200 6.39 -2.43 -4.09
CA VAL A 200 7.28 -3.59 -4.16
C VAL A 200 7.52 -3.94 -5.62
N PRO A 201 8.67 -3.56 -6.20
CA PRO A 201 9.01 -3.89 -7.58
C PRO A 201 9.50 -5.32 -7.72
N PRO A 202 9.78 -5.80 -8.96
CA PRO A 202 10.38 -7.11 -9.17
C PRO A 202 11.66 -7.31 -8.34
N MET A 203 11.74 -8.43 -7.61
CA MET A 203 12.94 -8.83 -6.87
C MET A 203 12.94 -10.33 -6.59
N SER A 204 14.15 -10.90 -6.41
CA SER A 204 14.31 -12.30 -6.05
C SER A 204 13.83 -12.59 -4.63
N TYR A 205 13.46 -13.84 -4.35
CA TYR A 205 13.08 -14.26 -2.99
C TYR A 205 14.18 -14.00 -1.96
N ALA A 206 15.46 -14.16 -2.33
CA ALA A 206 16.58 -13.85 -1.46
C ALA A 206 16.61 -12.34 -1.10
N ARG A 207 16.44 -11.46 -2.10
CA ARG A 207 16.42 -10.02 -1.88
C ARG A 207 15.18 -9.58 -1.10
N MET A 208 14.00 -10.16 -1.37
CA MET A 208 12.81 -9.95 -0.55
C MET A 208 13.06 -10.32 0.92
N THR A 209 13.69 -11.46 1.17
CA THR A 209 14.00 -11.90 2.54
C THR A 209 14.96 -10.94 3.25
N GLU A 210 16.00 -10.48 2.57
CA GLU A 210 16.98 -9.54 3.12
C GLU A 210 16.36 -8.21 3.50
N ILE A 211 15.59 -7.60 2.55
CA ILE A 211 14.96 -6.29 2.77
C ILE A 211 13.85 -6.39 3.82
N SER A 212 13.03 -7.45 3.79
CA SER A 212 11.94 -7.63 4.75
C SER A 212 12.43 -7.83 6.18
N GLN A 213 13.55 -8.52 6.38
CA GLN A 213 14.20 -8.63 7.70
C GLN A 213 14.66 -7.25 8.20
N SER A 214 15.31 -6.47 7.35
CA SER A 214 15.73 -5.10 7.70
C SER A 214 14.56 -4.19 7.98
N LEU A 215 13.48 -4.28 7.19
CA LEU A 215 12.27 -3.50 7.41
C LEU A 215 11.54 -3.92 8.70
N GLY A 216 11.45 -5.22 9.00
CA GLY A 216 10.86 -5.72 10.25
C GLY A 216 11.59 -5.18 11.48
N LYS A 217 12.93 -5.17 11.46
CA LYS A 217 13.76 -4.55 12.52
C LYS A 217 13.53 -3.04 12.64
N ALA A 218 13.51 -2.33 11.51
CA ALA A 218 13.24 -0.90 11.47
C ALA A 218 11.86 -0.58 12.07
N LEU A 219 10.83 -1.34 11.69
CA LEU A 219 9.48 -1.22 12.22
C LEU A 219 9.45 -1.47 13.73
N ALA A 220 10.02 -2.58 14.21
CA ALA A 220 10.06 -2.89 15.64
C ALA A 220 10.71 -1.76 16.46
N LYS A 221 11.81 -1.19 15.95
CA LYS A 221 12.50 -0.08 16.60
C LYS A 221 11.66 1.20 16.64
N VAL A 222 10.99 1.55 15.52
CA VAL A 222 10.14 2.75 15.43
C VAL A 222 8.90 2.60 16.31
N LEU A 223 8.23 1.43 16.29
CA LEU A 223 7.06 1.15 17.11
C LEU A 223 7.40 1.25 18.59
N LYS A 224 8.50 0.61 19.03
CA LYS A 224 8.98 0.69 20.41
C LYS A 224 9.29 2.13 20.85
N LYS A 225 9.97 2.90 19.99
CA LYS A 225 10.33 4.30 20.27
C LYS A 225 9.10 5.19 20.46
N ARG A 226 8.02 4.90 19.70
CA ARG A 226 6.78 5.68 19.72
C ARG A 226 5.72 5.16 20.67
N ASP A 227 5.97 4.02 21.32
CA ASP A 227 4.99 3.30 22.15
C ASP A 227 3.71 2.97 21.37
N ILE A 228 3.89 2.41 20.14
CA ILE A 228 2.81 2.07 19.21
C ILE A 228 2.60 0.56 19.23
N GLU A 229 1.34 0.14 19.38
CA GLU A 229 0.93 -1.26 19.33
C GLU A 229 0.58 -1.69 17.90
N TRP A 230 1.26 -2.78 17.44
CA TRP A 230 0.98 -3.38 16.14
C TRP A 230 -0.35 -4.13 16.12
N GLY A 231 -1.20 -3.82 15.15
CA GLY A 231 -2.57 -4.30 15.02
C GLY A 231 -3.59 -3.29 15.52
N VAL A 232 -3.23 -2.45 16.50
CA VAL A 232 -4.14 -1.46 17.10
C VAL A 232 -3.91 -0.05 16.54
N GLU A 233 -2.67 0.44 16.59
CA GLU A 233 -2.33 1.80 16.16
C GLU A 233 -1.58 1.83 14.82
N MET A 234 -0.94 0.73 14.44
CA MET A 234 -0.32 0.50 13.14
C MET A 234 -0.68 -0.88 12.62
N SER A 235 -1.05 -0.97 11.35
CA SER A 235 -1.30 -2.23 10.64
C SER A 235 -0.55 -2.29 9.32
N LEU A 236 -0.32 -3.52 8.84
CA LEU A 236 0.23 -3.80 7.53
C LEU A 236 -0.90 -4.21 6.57
N LEU A 237 -0.89 -3.67 5.36
CA LEU A 237 -1.84 -4.03 4.31
C LEU A 237 -1.06 -4.37 3.04
N ILE A 238 -1.35 -5.51 2.45
CA ILE A 238 -0.87 -5.92 1.13
C ILE A 238 -1.99 -5.68 0.14
N SER A 239 -1.75 -4.82 -0.83
CA SER A 239 -2.70 -4.53 -1.89
C SER A 239 -2.33 -5.36 -3.13
N THR A 240 -3.22 -6.27 -3.52
CA THR A 240 -2.97 -7.20 -4.62
C THR A 240 -4.22 -7.89 -5.10
N ASP A 241 -4.37 -8.02 -6.43
CA ASP A 241 -5.24 -9.03 -7.00
C ASP A 241 -4.56 -10.40 -6.96
N ALA A 242 -5.35 -11.45 -7.11
CA ALA A 242 -4.88 -12.81 -7.30
C ALA A 242 -4.52 -13.05 -8.80
N VAL A 243 -4.98 -14.14 -9.39
CA VAL A 243 -4.62 -14.47 -10.77
C VAL A 243 -5.24 -13.52 -11.79
N HIS A 244 -4.45 -13.08 -12.77
CA HIS A 244 -4.91 -12.50 -14.02
C HIS A 244 -4.94 -13.59 -15.08
N TYR A 245 -6.12 -13.90 -15.64
CA TYR A 245 -6.33 -15.09 -16.42
C TYR A 245 -7.03 -14.81 -17.76
N GLY A 246 -6.65 -15.58 -18.79
CA GLY A 246 -7.25 -15.56 -20.12
C GLY A 246 -6.26 -15.23 -21.23
N ASP A 247 -6.73 -15.18 -22.46
CA ASP A 247 -5.95 -14.94 -23.68
C ASP A 247 -6.25 -13.60 -24.37
N GLU A 248 -7.16 -12.80 -23.79
CA GLU A 248 -7.53 -11.47 -24.32
C GLU A 248 -7.15 -10.36 -23.32
N GLY A 249 -6.81 -9.17 -23.81
CA GLY A 249 -6.60 -7.96 -22.98
C GLY A 249 -5.28 -7.87 -22.23
N TRP A 250 -4.38 -8.85 -22.29
CA TRP A 250 -3.13 -8.90 -21.54
C TRP A 250 -1.90 -8.44 -22.35
N GLY A 251 -2.09 -7.46 -23.23
CA GLY A 251 -0.97 -6.94 -24.04
C GLY A 251 -0.34 -7.96 -24.98
N GLY A 252 -1.14 -8.92 -25.48
CA GLY A 252 -0.70 -9.98 -26.38
C GLY A 252 -0.12 -11.21 -25.67
N GLN A 253 -0.19 -11.26 -24.33
CA GLN A 253 0.20 -12.44 -23.55
C GLN A 253 -1.00 -13.38 -23.39
N ASP A 254 -0.75 -14.67 -23.44
CA ASP A 254 -1.72 -15.73 -23.12
C ASP A 254 -1.48 -16.25 -21.71
N TYR A 255 -2.46 -16.04 -20.82
CA TYR A 255 -2.48 -16.52 -19.45
C TYR A 255 -3.58 -17.57 -19.20
N SER A 256 -4.13 -18.15 -20.24
CA SER A 256 -5.16 -19.19 -20.18
C SER A 256 -4.57 -20.59 -19.95
N PHE A 257 -3.83 -20.80 -18.87
CA PHE A 257 -3.06 -22.01 -18.56
C PHE A 257 -3.85 -23.32 -18.66
N PHE A 258 -5.17 -23.28 -18.52
CA PHE A 258 -6.09 -24.43 -18.60
C PHE A 258 -7.16 -24.24 -19.69
N GLY A 259 -7.02 -23.23 -20.58
CA GLY A 259 -8.01 -22.87 -21.59
C GLY A 259 -8.99 -21.80 -21.12
N THR A 260 -9.84 -21.33 -22.07
CA THR A 260 -10.77 -20.20 -21.88
C THR A 260 -12.23 -20.64 -21.86
N ASP A 261 -12.48 -21.90 -21.53
CA ASP A 261 -13.82 -22.47 -21.34
C ASP A 261 -14.15 -22.67 -19.84
N SER A 262 -15.32 -23.18 -19.54
CA SER A 262 -15.75 -23.44 -18.17
C SER A 262 -14.91 -24.52 -17.47
N ILE A 263 -14.30 -25.44 -18.20
CA ILE A 263 -13.42 -26.48 -17.62
C ILE A 263 -12.12 -25.83 -17.18
N GLY A 264 -11.51 -25.03 -18.05
CA GLY A 264 -10.29 -24.29 -17.74
C GLY A 264 -10.50 -23.31 -16.58
N TYR A 265 -11.64 -22.61 -16.54
CA TYR A 265 -12.02 -21.77 -15.42
C TYR A 265 -12.06 -22.55 -14.10
N ASN A 266 -12.77 -23.67 -14.04
CA ASN A 266 -12.88 -24.48 -12.83
C ASN A 266 -11.53 -25.05 -12.35
N GLN A 267 -10.63 -25.41 -13.29
CA GLN A 267 -9.26 -25.83 -12.94
C GLN A 267 -8.45 -24.69 -12.36
N ALA A 268 -8.57 -23.48 -12.92
CA ALA A 268 -7.90 -22.28 -12.41
C ALA A 268 -8.40 -21.93 -10.99
N ILE A 269 -9.71 -21.94 -10.76
CA ILE A 269 -10.31 -21.71 -9.43
C ILE A 269 -9.86 -22.75 -8.41
N THR A 270 -9.81 -24.03 -8.80
CA THR A 270 -9.30 -25.10 -7.91
C THR A 270 -7.86 -24.81 -7.48
N LYS A 271 -7.02 -24.35 -8.41
CA LYS A 271 -5.63 -23.98 -8.10
C LYS A 271 -5.56 -22.75 -7.19
N GLU A 272 -6.39 -21.72 -7.42
CA GLU A 272 -6.45 -20.52 -6.60
C GLU A 272 -6.89 -20.83 -5.16
N HIS A 273 -7.92 -21.66 -4.97
CA HIS A 273 -8.31 -22.11 -3.64
C HIS A 273 -7.18 -22.89 -2.94
N GLY A 274 -6.43 -23.71 -3.70
CA GLY A 274 -5.22 -24.37 -3.18
C GLY A 274 -4.16 -23.37 -2.74
N ILE A 275 -3.86 -22.35 -3.54
CA ILE A 275 -2.90 -21.29 -3.20
C ILE A 275 -3.32 -20.57 -1.91
N MET A 276 -4.58 -20.15 -1.81
CA MET A 276 -5.11 -19.48 -0.63
C MET A 276 -5.01 -20.38 0.60
N HIS A 277 -5.49 -21.63 0.51
CA HIS A 277 -5.49 -22.57 1.62
C HIS A 277 -4.07 -22.94 2.08
N ASP A 278 -3.19 -23.31 1.15
CA ASP A 278 -1.90 -23.90 1.50
C ASP A 278 -0.84 -22.87 1.91
N PHE A 279 -0.93 -21.64 1.36
CA PHE A 279 0.14 -20.64 1.51
C PHE A 279 -0.28 -19.40 2.30
N LEU A 280 -1.56 -19.00 2.26
CA LEU A 280 -2.01 -17.73 2.83
C LEU A 280 -2.81 -17.90 4.14
N THR A 281 -3.22 -19.12 4.51
CA THR A 281 -4.00 -19.38 5.72
C THR A 281 -3.24 -20.21 6.75
N GLY A 282 -3.70 -20.20 8.02
CA GLY A 282 -3.03 -20.85 9.15
C GLY A 282 -1.75 -20.13 9.55
N ASP A 283 -0.83 -20.80 10.23
CA ASP A 283 0.39 -20.19 10.77
C ASP A 283 1.25 -19.56 9.67
N LEU A 284 1.64 -18.31 9.91
CA LEU A 284 2.55 -17.56 9.03
C LEU A 284 3.97 -18.08 9.21
N VAL A 285 4.43 -18.88 8.28
CA VAL A 285 5.78 -19.47 8.31
C VAL A 285 6.53 -19.26 6.99
N LYS A 286 7.85 -19.10 7.09
CA LYS A 286 8.71 -18.78 5.95
C LYS A 286 8.59 -19.80 4.80
N GLU A 287 8.34 -21.07 5.11
CA GLU A 287 8.20 -22.12 4.11
C GLU A 287 6.96 -21.92 3.20
N LYS A 288 5.81 -21.54 3.76
CA LYS A 288 4.60 -21.22 2.98
C LYS A 288 4.83 -20.04 2.06
N ILE A 289 5.51 -19.00 2.55
CA ILE A 289 5.82 -17.79 1.76
C ILE A 289 6.76 -18.14 0.60
N ARG A 290 7.77 -18.99 0.84
CA ARG A 290 8.64 -19.48 -0.22
C ARG A 290 7.87 -20.30 -1.26
N LYS A 291 7.00 -21.21 -0.84
CA LYS A 291 6.14 -22.00 -1.76
C LYS A 291 5.22 -21.12 -2.59
N PHE A 292 4.60 -20.10 -2.00
CA PHE A 292 3.83 -19.11 -2.76
C PHE A 292 4.70 -18.48 -3.87
N THR A 293 5.90 -18.00 -3.53
CA THR A 293 6.81 -17.39 -4.52
C THR A 293 7.15 -18.37 -5.65
N LEU A 294 7.52 -19.63 -5.32
CA LEU A 294 7.86 -20.65 -6.32
C LEU A 294 6.66 -21.13 -7.16
N THR A 295 5.44 -20.86 -6.70
CA THR A 295 4.21 -21.11 -7.46
C THR A 295 3.92 -20.01 -8.46
N THR A 296 4.30 -18.76 -8.15
CA THR A 296 3.94 -17.59 -8.95
C THR A 296 5.04 -17.13 -9.92
N VAL A 297 6.31 -17.38 -9.62
CA VAL A 297 7.44 -17.01 -10.49
C VAL A 297 8.38 -18.19 -10.75
N GLN A 298 9.17 -18.10 -11.83
CA GLN A 298 10.21 -19.07 -12.12
C GLN A 298 11.37 -18.93 -11.11
N GLU A 299 11.91 -20.04 -10.64
CA GLU A 299 12.97 -20.04 -9.62
C GLU A 299 14.29 -19.46 -10.15
N ASN A 300 14.62 -19.72 -11.42
CA ASN A 300 15.82 -19.25 -12.08
C ASN A 300 15.69 -17.83 -12.67
N ASP A 301 14.47 -17.35 -12.87
CA ASP A 301 14.20 -15.96 -13.29
C ASP A 301 12.88 -15.47 -12.71
N PHE A 302 12.97 -14.76 -11.59
CA PHE A 302 11.81 -14.22 -10.89
C PHE A 302 10.98 -13.23 -11.72
N ARG A 303 11.47 -12.73 -12.86
CA ARG A 303 10.75 -11.83 -13.76
C ARG A 303 9.71 -12.56 -14.62
N ILE A 304 9.85 -13.88 -14.75
CA ILE A 304 8.97 -14.72 -15.56
C ILE A 304 7.85 -15.31 -14.69
N TYR A 305 6.61 -15.14 -15.11
CA TYR A 305 5.46 -15.78 -14.47
C TYR A 305 5.50 -17.30 -14.61
N LYS A 306 5.10 -17.97 -13.57
CA LYS A 306 4.69 -19.38 -13.55
C LYS A 306 3.19 -19.51 -13.32
N TRP A 307 2.64 -18.56 -12.56
CA TRP A 307 1.21 -18.35 -12.37
C TRP A 307 0.98 -16.84 -12.11
N THR A 308 0.04 -16.23 -12.82
CA THR A 308 -0.05 -14.79 -13.03
C THR A 308 -0.67 -14.01 -11.86
N TRP A 309 -0.23 -14.28 -10.64
CA TRP A 309 -0.61 -13.45 -9.50
C TRP A 309 -0.03 -12.05 -9.63
N CYS A 310 -0.92 -11.04 -9.52
CA CYS A 310 -0.51 -9.64 -9.53
C CYS A 310 0.52 -9.37 -8.43
N GLY A 311 0.23 -9.80 -7.22
CA GLY A 311 1.05 -9.61 -6.04
C GLY A 311 2.20 -10.58 -5.84
N ARG A 312 2.75 -11.19 -6.91
CA ARG A 312 3.85 -12.17 -6.79
C ARG A 312 5.08 -11.68 -6.02
N TYR A 313 5.24 -10.36 -5.84
CA TYR A 313 6.29 -9.75 -5.03
C TYR A 313 5.73 -9.10 -3.76
N SER A 314 4.64 -8.34 -3.85
CA SER A 314 4.07 -7.64 -2.70
C SER A 314 3.55 -8.60 -1.63
N VAL A 315 2.93 -9.73 -2.02
CA VAL A 315 2.44 -10.74 -1.07
C VAL A 315 3.58 -11.38 -0.28
N PRO A 316 4.58 -12.04 -0.89
CA PRO A 316 5.65 -12.65 -0.12
C PRO A 316 6.47 -11.61 0.64
N PHE A 317 6.68 -10.40 0.09
CA PHE A 317 7.39 -9.34 0.77
C PHE A 317 6.66 -8.86 2.04
N GLY A 318 5.36 -8.56 1.96
CA GLY A 318 4.57 -8.12 3.09
C GLY A 318 4.47 -9.20 4.18
N MET A 319 4.26 -10.46 3.78
CA MET A 319 4.24 -11.60 4.71
C MET A 319 5.60 -11.83 5.39
N LEU A 320 6.71 -11.74 4.65
CA LEU A 320 8.06 -11.82 5.23
C LEU A 320 8.34 -10.67 6.19
N THR A 321 7.86 -9.46 5.89
CA THR A 321 7.99 -8.29 6.77
C THR A 321 7.20 -8.47 8.06
N ALA A 322 5.96 -8.97 7.97
CA ALA A 322 5.15 -9.27 9.15
C ALA A 322 5.79 -10.35 10.03
N LEU A 323 6.33 -11.42 9.40
CA LEU A 323 7.04 -12.47 10.12
C LEU A 323 8.31 -11.93 10.82
N ALA A 324 9.08 -11.07 10.16
CA ALA A 324 10.25 -10.45 10.75
C ALA A 324 9.88 -9.51 11.92
N LEU A 325 8.84 -8.69 11.75
CA LEU A 325 8.33 -7.82 12.82
C LEU A 325 7.85 -8.62 14.03
N GLN A 326 7.10 -9.70 13.80
CA GLN A 326 6.64 -10.63 14.85
C GLN A 326 7.82 -11.18 15.66
N GLN A 327 8.87 -11.63 14.97
CA GLN A 327 10.09 -12.19 15.59
C GLN A 327 10.85 -11.12 16.41
N GLU A 328 11.02 -9.92 15.89
CA GLU A 328 11.68 -8.81 16.59
C GLU A 328 10.93 -8.34 17.84
N GLN A 329 9.60 -8.46 17.84
CA GLN A 329 8.78 -8.12 19.00
C GLN A 329 8.60 -9.28 19.98
N GLY A 330 8.99 -10.51 19.63
CA GLY A 330 8.66 -11.70 20.41
C GLY A 330 7.15 -11.94 20.53
N ALA A 331 6.38 -11.48 19.53
CA ALA A 331 4.92 -11.61 19.53
C ALA A 331 4.47 -13.04 19.20
N PRO A 332 3.26 -13.45 19.61
CA PRO A 332 2.70 -14.75 19.24
C PRO A 332 2.69 -14.96 17.73
N PRO A 333 2.75 -16.22 17.23
CA PRO A 333 2.64 -16.52 15.82
C PRO A 333 1.38 -15.91 15.21
N LEU A 334 1.53 -15.27 14.03
CA LEU A 334 0.40 -14.79 13.28
C LEU A 334 -0.31 -15.96 12.62
N ASN A 335 -1.65 -15.95 12.70
CA ASN A 335 -2.49 -16.94 12.05
C ASN A 335 -3.37 -16.29 10.98
N GLY A 336 -3.24 -16.78 9.74
CA GLY A 336 -3.96 -16.29 8.57
C GLY A 336 -5.34 -16.92 8.43
N MET A 337 -6.34 -16.11 8.17
CA MET A 337 -7.71 -16.51 7.83
C MET A 337 -8.02 -16.09 6.40
N GLY A 338 -8.29 -17.06 5.52
CA GLY A 338 -8.78 -16.81 4.16
C GLY A 338 -10.29 -16.52 4.24
N LEU A 339 -10.64 -15.25 4.21
CA LEU A 339 -12.01 -14.82 4.40
C LEU A 339 -12.90 -15.23 3.24
N ASP A 340 -12.48 -14.90 2.02
CA ASP A 340 -13.19 -15.22 0.81
C ASP A 340 -12.26 -15.20 -0.42
N TYR A 341 -12.73 -15.82 -1.50
CA TYR A 341 -12.16 -15.76 -2.84
C TYR A 341 -13.30 -15.64 -3.85
N CYS A 342 -13.12 -14.76 -4.84
CA CYS A 342 -14.04 -14.60 -5.95
C CYS A 342 -13.30 -14.16 -7.21
N THR A 343 -14.05 -14.03 -8.30
CA THR A 343 -13.52 -13.55 -9.58
C THR A 343 -14.40 -12.47 -10.18
N SER A 344 -13.87 -11.76 -11.16
CA SER A 344 -14.64 -10.73 -11.89
C SER A 344 -15.80 -11.31 -12.72
N ILE A 345 -15.98 -12.64 -12.77
CA ILE A 345 -17.03 -13.30 -13.55
C ILE A 345 -17.92 -14.28 -12.77
N ASP A 346 -17.70 -14.50 -11.47
CA ASP A 346 -18.49 -15.45 -10.67
C ASP A 346 -19.70 -14.81 -9.97
N HIS A 347 -19.85 -13.52 -10.07
CA HIS A 347 -20.97 -12.76 -9.52
C HIS A 347 -21.34 -11.57 -10.42
N SER A 348 -22.52 -11.00 -10.21
CA SER A 348 -22.94 -9.80 -10.93
C SER A 348 -22.08 -8.60 -10.49
N PRO A 349 -21.50 -7.83 -11.44
CA PRO A 349 -20.77 -6.61 -11.12
C PRO A 349 -21.65 -5.61 -10.37
N ILE A 350 -21.05 -4.85 -9.46
CA ILE A 350 -21.72 -3.70 -8.83
C ILE A 350 -21.92 -2.65 -9.92
N GLN A 351 -23.13 -2.18 -10.09
CA GLN A 351 -23.44 -1.13 -11.05
C GLN A 351 -22.73 0.18 -10.61
N VAL A 352 -22.02 0.83 -11.52
CA VAL A 352 -21.23 2.05 -11.22
C VAL A 352 -21.31 3.13 -12.29
N ASP A 353 -21.87 2.84 -13.47
CA ASP A 353 -21.95 3.75 -14.61
C ASP A 353 -22.89 4.95 -14.34
N ASP A 354 -23.98 4.74 -13.60
CA ASP A 354 -24.94 5.78 -13.21
C ASP A 354 -24.38 6.77 -12.16
N ILE A 355 -23.23 6.45 -11.55
CA ILE A 355 -22.52 7.34 -10.62
C ILE A 355 -21.23 7.90 -11.22
N GLY A 356 -21.05 7.76 -12.55
CA GLY A 356 -19.90 8.31 -13.28
C GLY A 356 -18.58 7.55 -13.05
N MET A 357 -18.68 6.26 -12.76
CA MET A 357 -17.55 5.32 -12.71
C MET A 357 -17.69 4.28 -13.84
N GLY A 358 -16.71 3.40 -13.98
CA GLY A 358 -16.72 2.37 -15.01
C GLY A 358 -15.87 1.17 -14.65
N VAL A 359 -15.47 0.42 -15.66
CA VAL A 359 -14.52 -0.69 -15.55
C VAL A 359 -13.40 -0.51 -16.54
N THR A 360 -12.20 -0.90 -16.15
CA THR A 360 -10.99 -0.79 -17.00
C THR A 360 -10.98 -1.83 -18.10
N ALA A 361 -11.57 -3.01 -17.85
CA ALA A 361 -11.75 -4.07 -18.84
C ALA A 361 -13.05 -4.84 -18.60
N LYS A 362 -13.67 -5.35 -19.66
CA LYS A 362 -14.84 -6.23 -19.55
C LYS A 362 -14.41 -7.63 -19.19
N ALA A 363 -14.97 -8.17 -18.12
CA ALA A 363 -14.69 -9.52 -17.68
C ALA A 363 -15.44 -10.58 -18.54
N SER A 364 -14.76 -11.69 -18.84
CA SER A 364 -15.25 -12.85 -19.58
C SER A 364 -14.40 -14.07 -19.26
N LEU A 365 -14.76 -15.26 -19.73
CA LEU A 365 -13.91 -16.46 -19.61
C LEU A 365 -12.54 -16.31 -20.26
N LYS A 366 -12.37 -15.34 -21.17
CA LYS A 366 -11.11 -15.02 -21.85
C LYS A 366 -10.32 -13.86 -21.19
N HIS A 367 -10.93 -13.20 -20.22
CA HIS A 367 -10.32 -12.09 -19.45
C HIS A 367 -10.99 -11.97 -18.11
N TRP A 368 -10.36 -12.47 -17.06
CA TRP A 368 -10.87 -12.34 -15.71
C TRP A 368 -9.76 -12.24 -14.68
N VAL A 369 -10.09 -11.69 -13.54
CA VAL A 369 -9.20 -11.47 -12.40
C VAL A 369 -9.77 -12.18 -11.17
N GLY A 370 -8.90 -12.81 -10.38
CA GLY A 370 -9.25 -13.37 -9.09
C GLY A 370 -8.97 -12.37 -7.96
N TYR A 371 -9.81 -12.41 -6.93
CA TYR A 371 -9.71 -11.55 -5.75
C TYR A 371 -9.70 -12.39 -4.48
N THR A 372 -8.79 -12.09 -3.58
CA THR A 372 -8.72 -12.78 -2.30
C THR A 372 -8.72 -11.80 -1.13
N GLY A 373 -9.43 -12.15 -0.07
CA GLY A 373 -9.39 -11.48 1.21
C GLY A 373 -8.73 -12.38 2.25
N VAL A 374 -7.58 -11.99 2.78
CA VAL A 374 -6.88 -12.73 3.85
C VAL A 374 -6.49 -11.76 4.96
N VAL A 375 -6.65 -12.19 6.21
CA VAL A 375 -6.31 -11.37 7.37
C VAL A 375 -5.52 -12.19 8.38
N PHE A 376 -4.67 -11.53 9.15
CA PHE A 376 -3.82 -12.15 10.18
C PHE A 376 -3.98 -11.44 11.51
N ARG A 377 -4.16 -12.23 12.55
CA ARG A 377 -4.25 -11.79 13.94
C ARG A 377 -3.27 -12.54 14.86
#